data_1b2d02d84931ea7e4dfae471bf9d913a
#
_entry.id   1b2d02d84931ea7e4dfae471bf9d913a
#
_cell.length_a   1.000
_cell.length_b   1.000
_cell.length_c   1.000
_cell.angle_alpha   90.00
_cell.angle_beta   90.00
_cell.angle_gamma   90.00
#
_symmetry.space_group_name_H-M   'P 1'
#
loop_
_entity.id
_entity.type
_entity.pdbx_description
1 polymer ?
#
loop_
_entity_poly.entity_id
_entity_poly.type
_entity_poly.pdbx_seq_one_letter_code
_entity_poly.pdbx_strand_id
1 'polypeptide(L)'
;MIRLLALASIPVALLPSLGFAQSALVTFDDGAAGWSGPQGPGGTSGVVPTGGNPGANLRTVFNNFGITFINSTNPAFVGDYTAAEEMTIAVDIRVDEIAFFGQNVSRPWLVEIRDYDGATGGYPWNSVWFKFANISAAANGNWITYSVTFDPRSTSLPPGWGGTGAEDPTTYDPILPPGVTFADVLAGVDAITFTTLEPGYFFGFTDFDLRLDNITIDRAAAAPADLNGDGVVNGADLAILLAAWGPCPPKGSCQADFDGNGVVDGADLTTLLAAWG
;
A
#
# COMPACT_ATOMS: atom_id res chain seq x y z
N MET A 1 1.98 -56.42 -32.76
CA MET A 1 1.54 -56.18 -31.38
C MET A 1 2.36 -55.03 -30.85
N ILE A 2 1.77 -53.84 -30.88
CA ILE A 2 2.43 -52.61 -30.36
C ILE A 2 1.86 -52.38 -28.96
N ARG A 3 2.71 -52.42 -27.95
CA ARG A 3 2.32 -52.09 -26.57
C ARG A 3 2.39 -50.55 -26.39
N LEU A 4 1.24 -49.92 -26.18
CA LEU A 4 1.16 -48.54 -25.70
C LEU A 4 1.61 -48.52 -24.23
N LEU A 5 2.65 -47.75 -23.91
CA LEU A 5 2.96 -47.33 -22.55
C LEU A 5 2.06 -46.15 -22.20
N ALA A 6 1.23 -46.33 -21.19
CA ALA A 6 0.50 -45.22 -20.57
C ALA A 6 1.44 -44.41 -19.67
N LEU A 7 1.67 -43.14 -20.02
CA LEU A 7 2.34 -42.19 -19.10
C LEU A 7 1.34 -41.81 -18.01
N ALA A 8 1.65 -42.21 -16.79
CA ALA A 8 0.93 -41.72 -15.61
C ALA A 8 1.32 -40.26 -15.35
N SER A 9 0.35 -39.36 -15.41
CA SER A 9 0.49 -37.97 -15.01
C SER A 9 0.59 -37.92 -13.49
N ILE A 10 1.74 -37.47 -12.99
CA ILE A 10 1.94 -37.16 -11.58
C ILE A 10 1.22 -35.82 -11.33
N PRO A 11 0.29 -35.72 -10.34
CA PRO A 11 -0.29 -34.46 -9.98
C PRO A 11 0.78 -33.57 -9.36
N VAL A 12 1.02 -32.40 -9.93
CA VAL A 12 1.80 -31.33 -9.30
C VAL A 12 0.98 -30.84 -8.12
N ALA A 13 1.40 -31.22 -6.91
CA ALA A 13 0.86 -30.60 -5.71
C ALA A 13 1.24 -29.11 -5.73
N LEU A 14 0.24 -28.23 -5.80
CA LEU A 14 0.45 -26.83 -5.48
C LEU A 14 0.85 -26.76 -4.00
N LEU A 15 2.12 -26.50 -3.77
CA LEU A 15 2.59 -26.10 -2.44
C LEU A 15 1.90 -24.74 -2.11
N PRO A 16 1.38 -24.57 -0.88
CA PRO A 16 0.92 -23.26 -0.46
C PRO A 16 2.11 -22.29 -0.59
N SER A 17 1.89 -21.17 -1.26
CA SER A 17 2.88 -20.11 -1.34
C SER A 17 3.14 -19.62 0.08
N LEU A 18 4.33 -19.90 0.60
CA LEU A 18 4.85 -19.19 1.76
C LEU A 18 4.68 -17.70 1.46
N GLY A 19 3.98 -16.98 2.31
CA GLY A 19 3.74 -15.56 2.14
C GLY A 19 5.08 -14.82 2.20
N PHE A 20 5.64 -14.54 1.02
CA PHE A 20 6.82 -13.70 0.92
C PHE A 20 6.39 -12.24 1.11
N ALA A 21 7.16 -11.49 1.90
CA ALA A 21 7.11 -10.05 1.89
C ALA A 21 7.15 -9.57 0.42
N GLN A 22 6.11 -8.88 -0.02
CA GLN A 22 6.05 -8.39 -1.39
C GLN A 22 6.40 -6.91 -1.39
N SER A 23 7.65 -6.60 -1.73
CA SER A 23 8.12 -5.24 -1.94
C SER A 23 8.09 -4.89 -3.41
N ALA A 24 7.74 -3.66 -3.74
CA ALA A 24 7.91 -3.10 -5.07
C ALA A 24 8.52 -1.71 -4.98
N LEU A 25 9.47 -1.44 -5.88
CA LEU A 25 10.14 -0.15 -6.04
C LEU A 25 9.98 0.28 -7.49
N VAL A 26 9.54 1.52 -7.72
CA VAL A 26 9.45 2.15 -9.04
C VAL A 26 10.43 3.33 -9.10
N THR A 27 11.48 3.18 -9.91
CA THR A 27 12.51 4.22 -10.17
C THR A 27 12.27 4.96 -11.48
N PHE A 28 11.23 4.58 -12.24
CA PHE A 28 10.90 5.10 -13.57
C PHE A 28 11.95 4.84 -14.68
N ASP A 29 13.08 4.20 -14.38
CA ASP A 29 14.11 3.86 -15.37
C ASP A 29 13.58 2.90 -16.44
N ASP A 30 12.69 1.99 -16.06
CA ASP A 30 12.01 1.03 -16.95
C ASP A 30 10.61 1.51 -17.39
N GLY A 31 10.27 2.79 -17.18
CA GLY A 31 9.00 3.41 -17.55
C GLY A 31 8.10 3.71 -16.36
N ALA A 32 6.83 4.00 -16.64
CA ALA A 32 5.89 4.51 -15.63
C ALA A 32 5.36 3.46 -14.64
N ALA A 33 5.51 2.17 -14.91
CA ALA A 33 5.04 1.07 -14.07
C ALA A 33 3.58 1.21 -13.61
N GLY A 34 2.70 1.75 -14.47
CA GLY A 34 1.29 2.01 -14.17
C GLY A 34 1.00 3.37 -13.51
N TRP A 35 2.02 4.14 -13.13
CA TRP A 35 1.83 5.49 -12.60
C TRP A 35 1.54 6.50 -13.70
N SER A 36 0.64 7.41 -13.44
CA SER A 36 0.35 8.56 -14.28
C SER A 36 0.08 9.80 -13.43
N GLY A 37 0.38 10.96 -13.99
CA GLY A 37 0.01 12.25 -13.41
C GLY A 37 -1.07 12.94 -14.24
N PRO A 38 -1.49 14.15 -13.86
CA PRO A 38 -2.54 14.89 -14.57
C PRO A 38 -2.15 15.21 -16.01
N GLN A 39 -3.14 15.15 -16.89
CA GLN A 39 -3.01 15.45 -18.32
C GLN A 39 -4.17 16.36 -18.77
N GLY A 40 -3.92 17.31 -19.64
CA GLY A 40 -4.98 18.14 -20.21
C GLY A 40 -4.59 19.59 -20.46
N PRO A 41 -5.58 20.50 -20.55
CA PRO A 41 -5.32 21.91 -20.86
C PRO A 41 -4.42 22.66 -19.86
N GLY A 42 -4.32 22.15 -18.61
CA GLY A 42 -3.46 22.72 -17.57
C GLY A 42 -1.98 22.37 -17.70
N GLY A 43 -1.63 21.37 -18.51
CA GLY A 43 -0.25 20.90 -18.65
C GLY A 43 -0.14 19.40 -18.87
N THR A 44 1.04 18.83 -18.56
CA THR A 44 1.32 17.42 -18.82
C THR A 44 2.16 16.79 -17.71
N SER A 45 2.07 15.47 -17.63
CA SER A 45 2.93 14.63 -16.80
C SER A 45 3.57 13.54 -17.67
N GLY A 46 4.77 13.11 -17.31
CA GLY A 46 5.44 12.03 -18.03
C GLY A 46 6.78 11.64 -17.41
N VAL A 47 7.25 10.47 -17.81
CA VAL A 47 8.58 10.00 -17.40
C VAL A 47 9.64 10.83 -18.11
N VAL A 48 10.57 11.38 -17.33
CA VAL A 48 11.75 12.13 -17.78
C VAL A 48 12.99 11.28 -17.49
N PRO A 49 13.85 11.01 -18.48
CA PRO A 49 14.93 10.02 -18.35
C PRO A 49 16.11 10.47 -17.47
N THR A 50 16.11 11.71 -17.01
CA THR A 50 17.21 12.27 -16.19
C THR A 50 16.68 13.19 -15.10
N GLY A 51 17.48 13.40 -14.06
CA GLY A 51 17.14 14.31 -12.96
C GLY A 51 16.24 13.65 -11.90
N GLY A 52 16.19 12.33 -11.87
CA GLY A 52 15.63 11.52 -10.79
C GLY A 52 16.57 11.41 -9.58
N ASN A 53 16.30 10.49 -8.67
CA ASN A 53 17.02 10.23 -7.42
C ASN A 53 17.51 8.77 -7.28
N PRO A 54 18.48 8.28 -8.09
CA PRO A 54 18.99 8.83 -9.35
C PRO A 54 18.15 8.42 -10.57
N GLY A 55 18.57 8.77 -11.79
CA GLY A 55 18.02 8.23 -13.03
C GLY A 55 16.81 8.97 -13.55
N ALA A 56 15.79 8.23 -13.97
CA ALA A 56 14.53 8.77 -14.47
C ALA A 56 13.63 9.23 -13.33
N ASN A 57 12.53 9.91 -13.65
CA ASN A 57 11.51 10.34 -12.68
C ASN A 57 10.18 10.61 -13.39
N LEU A 58 9.08 10.64 -12.64
CA LEU A 58 7.79 11.11 -13.15
C LEU A 58 7.65 12.59 -12.84
N ARG A 59 7.66 13.45 -13.86
CA ARG A 59 7.51 14.91 -13.72
C ARG A 59 6.13 15.36 -14.13
N THR A 60 5.60 16.32 -13.39
CA THR A 60 4.38 17.06 -13.70
C THR A 60 4.69 18.53 -13.83
N VAL A 61 4.25 19.16 -14.94
CA VAL A 61 4.13 20.62 -15.09
C VAL A 61 2.68 20.92 -15.40
N PHE A 62 1.96 21.47 -14.42
CA PHE A 62 0.50 21.58 -14.51
C PHE A 62 -0.04 22.78 -13.75
N ASN A 63 -1.05 23.44 -14.30
CA ASN A 63 -1.80 24.50 -13.62
C ASN A 63 -3.22 24.00 -13.31
N ASN A 64 -3.53 23.83 -12.03
CA ASN A 64 -4.85 23.37 -11.58
C ASN A 64 -5.07 23.71 -10.09
N PHE A 65 -6.23 23.35 -9.54
CA PHE A 65 -6.55 23.45 -8.11
C PHE A 65 -5.67 22.53 -7.25
N GLY A 66 -5.22 21.43 -7.81
CA GLY A 66 -4.31 20.45 -7.22
C GLY A 66 -3.90 19.43 -8.27
N ILE A 67 -3.00 18.56 -7.92
CA ILE A 67 -2.50 17.50 -8.79
C ILE A 67 -2.58 16.15 -8.10
N THR A 68 -2.78 15.10 -8.89
CA THR A 68 -2.84 13.72 -8.42
C THR A 68 -2.02 12.83 -9.34
N PHE A 69 -1.10 12.08 -8.76
CA PHE A 69 -0.45 10.93 -9.38
C PHE A 69 -1.20 9.67 -8.94
N ILE A 70 -1.48 8.79 -9.87
CA ILE A 70 -2.33 7.61 -9.60
C ILE A 70 -1.73 6.35 -10.22
N ASN A 71 -1.88 5.24 -9.50
CA ASN A 71 -1.70 3.90 -10.00
C ASN A 71 -2.95 3.07 -9.68
N SER A 72 -3.58 2.52 -10.72
CA SER A 72 -4.77 1.66 -10.62
C SER A 72 -4.63 0.38 -11.44
N THR A 73 -3.44 0.08 -11.94
CA THR A 73 -3.23 -1.02 -12.89
C THR A 73 -2.10 -1.96 -12.53
N ASN A 74 -1.12 -1.50 -11.73
CA ASN A 74 0.00 -2.34 -11.33
C ASN A 74 -0.40 -3.17 -10.10
N PRO A 75 -0.42 -4.51 -10.21
CA PRO A 75 -0.86 -5.40 -9.12
C PRO A 75 0.01 -5.32 -7.85
N ALA A 76 1.21 -4.73 -7.92
CA ALA A 76 2.00 -4.45 -6.73
C ALA A 76 1.38 -3.34 -5.85
N PHE A 77 0.58 -2.45 -6.44
CA PHE A 77 0.01 -1.27 -5.79
C PHE A 77 -1.50 -1.33 -5.59
N VAL A 78 -2.19 -2.37 -6.06
CA VAL A 78 -3.63 -2.55 -5.91
C VAL A 78 -3.96 -3.93 -5.33
N GLY A 79 -5.23 -4.16 -4.96
CA GLY A 79 -5.72 -5.42 -4.40
C GLY A 79 -5.80 -5.40 -2.87
N ASP A 80 -5.78 -6.57 -2.25
CA ASP A 80 -5.96 -6.73 -0.82
C ASP A 80 -4.67 -6.41 -0.05
N TYR A 81 -4.71 -5.34 0.76
CA TYR A 81 -3.60 -4.96 1.65
C TYR A 81 -3.71 -5.65 3.01
N THR A 82 -4.90 -6.11 3.41
CA THR A 82 -5.14 -6.72 4.72
C THR A 82 -4.48 -8.10 4.87
N ALA A 83 -4.00 -8.66 3.76
CA ALA A 83 -3.17 -9.87 3.77
C ALA A 83 -1.77 -9.63 4.39
N ALA A 84 -1.32 -8.37 4.53
CA ALA A 84 -0.09 -8.01 5.21
C ALA A 84 -0.36 -7.67 6.69
N GLU A 85 0.65 -7.85 7.55
CA GLU A 85 0.59 -7.39 8.95
C GLU A 85 0.93 -5.91 9.06
N GLU A 86 1.90 -5.48 8.29
CA GLU A 86 2.32 -4.10 8.23
C GLU A 86 2.57 -3.69 6.78
N MET A 87 2.23 -2.47 6.47
CA MET A 87 2.46 -1.85 5.18
C MET A 87 3.31 -0.61 5.35
N THR A 88 4.32 -0.45 4.49
CA THR A 88 5.05 0.81 4.36
C THR A 88 4.90 1.33 2.94
N ILE A 89 4.47 2.58 2.79
CA ILE A 89 4.42 3.30 1.52
C ILE A 89 5.40 4.46 1.60
N ALA A 90 6.27 4.59 0.60
CA ALA A 90 7.22 5.69 0.52
C ALA A 90 7.30 6.27 -0.89
N VAL A 91 7.71 7.54 -0.97
CA VAL A 91 7.92 8.26 -2.23
C VAL A 91 8.97 9.34 -2.05
N ASP A 92 9.86 9.47 -3.01
CA ASP A 92 10.75 10.61 -3.13
C ASP A 92 10.07 11.71 -3.94
N ILE A 93 10.10 12.93 -3.43
CA ILE A 93 9.56 14.11 -4.11
C ILE A 93 10.59 15.22 -4.19
N ARG A 94 10.60 15.93 -5.33
CA ARG A 94 11.26 17.21 -5.51
C ARG A 94 10.29 18.22 -6.10
N VAL A 95 10.26 19.40 -5.52
CA VAL A 95 9.40 20.51 -5.94
C VAL A 95 10.27 21.58 -6.59
N ASP A 96 10.13 21.75 -7.90
CA ASP A 96 10.77 22.82 -8.65
C ASP A 96 9.95 24.13 -8.54
N GLU A 97 8.60 24.02 -8.54
CA GLU A 97 7.67 25.16 -8.37
C GLU A 97 6.34 24.72 -7.75
N ILE A 98 5.84 25.49 -6.80
CA ILE A 98 4.41 25.57 -6.41
C ILE A 98 4.10 27.04 -6.23
N ALA A 99 3.32 27.63 -7.16
CA ALA A 99 3.06 29.06 -7.17
C ALA A 99 1.57 29.39 -7.37
N PHE A 100 1.10 30.43 -6.69
CA PHE A 100 -0.23 31.00 -6.85
C PHE A 100 -0.08 32.47 -7.23
N PHE A 101 -0.55 32.83 -8.43
CA PHE A 101 -0.31 34.15 -9.01
C PHE A 101 1.18 34.57 -8.98
N GLY A 102 2.09 33.65 -9.31
CA GLY A 102 3.53 33.87 -9.32
C GLY A 102 4.18 34.02 -7.94
N GLN A 103 3.45 33.81 -6.85
CA GLN A 103 3.99 33.80 -5.50
C GLN A 103 4.18 32.34 -5.02
N ASN A 104 5.35 32.03 -4.49
CA ASN A 104 5.59 30.72 -3.90
C ASN A 104 4.62 30.45 -2.75
N VAL A 105 3.98 29.30 -2.81
CA VAL A 105 3.04 28.84 -1.78
C VAL A 105 3.34 27.41 -1.39
N SER A 106 2.74 26.93 -0.30
CA SER A 106 2.74 25.51 0.05
C SER A 106 1.41 24.84 -0.26
N ARG A 107 1.45 23.53 -0.50
CA ARG A 107 0.27 22.69 -0.69
C ARG A 107 0.43 21.41 0.14
N PRO A 108 -0.67 20.82 0.63
CA PRO A 108 -0.63 19.53 1.29
C PRO A 108 -0.05 18.47 0.35
N TRP A 109 0.64 17.49 0.93
CA TRP A 109 1.12 16.31 0.24
C TRP A 109 0.67 15.08 0.99
N LEU A 110 -0.07 14.22 0.34
CA LEU A 110 -0.68 13.06 0.97
C LEU A 110 -0.67 11.84 0.05
N VAL A 111 -0.70 10.67 0.67
CA VAL A 111 -1.12 9.42 0.02
C VAL A 111 -2.61 9.23 0.28
N GLU A 112 -3.35 8.81 -0.75
CA GLU A 112 -4.75 8.43 -0.65
C GLU A 112 -4.95 7.07 -1.32
N ILE A 113 -5.60 6.14 -0.62
CA ILE A 113 -5.87 4.78 -1.05
C ILE A 113 -7.38 4.65 -1.24
N ARG A 114 -7.80 4.20 -2.42
CA ARG A 114 -9.19 4.24 -2.88
C ARG A 114 -9.76 2.86 -3.13
N ASP A 115 -10.99 2.65 -2.68
CA ASP A 115 -11.88 1.54 -3.01
C ASP A 115 -13.09 2.10 -3.78
N TYR A 116 -13.29 1.65 -5.03
CA TYR A 116 -14.41 2.09 -5.87
C TYR A 116 -15.65 1.23 -5.67
N ASP A 117 -15.48 -0.02 -5.24
CA ASP A 117 -16.57 -0.99 -5.11
C ASP A 117 -17.48 -0.69 -3.91
N GLY A 118 -16.91 -0.16 -2.82
CA GLY A 118 -17.64 0.18 -1.61
C GLY A 118 -18.33 1.55 -1.63
N ALA A 119 -18.24 2.32 -2.73
CA ALA A 119 -18.74 3.69 -2.80
C ALA A 119 -20.28 3.78 -2.66
N THR A 120 -20.73 4.70 -1.80
CA THR A 120 -22.16 4.95 -1.53
C THR A 120 -22.48 6.45 -1.51
N GLY A 121 -23.76 6.81 -1.44
CA GLY A 121 -24.19 8.19 -1.19
C GLY A 121 -23.80 9.23 -2.25
N GLY A 122 -23.41 8.78 -3.47
CA GLY A 122 -23.02 9.67 -4.56
C GLY A 122 -21.51 10.01 -4.58
N TYR A 123 -20.74 9.45 -3.67
CA TYR A 123 -19.28 9.51 -3.71
C TYR A 123 -18.73 8.55 -4.76
N PRO A 124 -17.66 8.90 -5.47
CA PRO A 124 -17.08 8.05 -6.52
C PRO A 124 -16.24 6.88 -5.95
N TRP A 125 -15.81 6.98 -4.69
CA TRP A 125 -15.04 5.97 -3.96
C TRP A 125 -15.12 6.20 -2.46
N ASN A 126 -14.82 5.18 -1.68
CA ASN A 126 -14.34 5.32 -0.30
C ASN A 126 -12.83 5.45 -0.33
N SER A 127 -12.24 6.25 0.53
CA SER A 127 -10.79 6.33 0.65
C SER A 127 -10.32 6.56 2.07
N VAL A 128 -9.08 6.14 2.31
CA VAL A 128 -8.30 6.53 3.47
C VAL A 128 -7.06 7.28 3.01
N TRP A 129 -6.65 8.28 3.76
CA TRP A 129 -5.55 9.15 3.36
C TRP A 129 -4.68 9.56 4.54
N PHE A 130 -3.38 9.76 4.28
CA PHE A 130 -2.40 10.24 5.25
C PHE A 130 -1.66 11.44 4.69
N LYS A 131 -1.66 12.55 5.45
CA LYS A 131 -0.95 13.77 5.10
C LYS A 131 0.47 13.72 5.63
N PHE A 132 1.44 13.65 4.73
CA PHE A 132 2.85 13.68 5.09
C PHE A 132 3.30 15.05 5.60
N ALA A 133 3.03 16.09 4.82
CA ALA A 133 3.49 17.45 5.10
C ALA A 133 2.74 18.48 4.23
N ASN A 134 3.10 19.76 4.40
CA ASN A 134 2.92 20.78 3.36
C ASN A 134 4.24 20.92 2.58
N ILE A 135 4.19 20.80 1.26
CA ILE A 135 5.33 20.88 0.36
C ILE A 135 5.40 22.23 -0.34
N SER A 136 6.62 22.67 -0.67
CA SER A 136 6.89 23.91 -1.42
C SER A 136 8.26 23.83 -2.07
N ALA A 137 8.56 24.68 -3.04
CA ALA A 137 9.91 24.78 -3.63
C ALA A 137 10.98 25.12 -2.58
N ALA A 138 10.63 25.91 -1.57
CA ALA A 138 11.56 26.27 -0.51
C ALA A 138 11.93 25.11 0.42
N ALA A 139 10.95 24.26 0.74
CA ALA A 139 11.15 23.11 1.63
C ALA A 139 11.65 21.87 0.89
N ASN A 140 11.24 21.67 -0.35
CA ASN A 140 11.41 20.45 -1.13
C ASN A 140 12.18 20.67 -2.46
N GLY A 141 12.97 21.73 -2.59
CA GLY A 141 13.79 21.99 -3.78
C GLY A 141 14.90 20.96 -4.02
N ASN A 142 15.20 20.13 -3.01
CA ASN A 142 15.97 18.90 -3.10
C ASN A 142 15.04 17.70 -2.94
N TRP A 143 15.51 16.52 -3.33
CA TRP A 143 14.80 15.27 -3.09
C TRP A 143 14.60 15.01 -1.58
N ILE A 144 13.37 14.71 -1.19
CA ILE A 144 12.99 14.34 0.17
C ILE A 144 12.10 13.09 0.08
N THR A 145 12.40 12.10 0.90
CA THR A 145 11.58 10.90 1.05
C THR A 145 10.50 11.14 2.09
N TYR A 146 9.26 10.86 1.73
CA TYR A 146 8.13 10.76 2.66
C TYR A 146 7.69 9.31 2.76
N SER A 147 7.40 8.86 3.97
CA SER A 147 6.93 7.49 4.21
C SER A 147 5.89 7.44 5.32
N VAL A 148 5.04 6.42 5.25
CA VAL A 148 4.10 6.06 6.31
C VAL A 148 4.05 4.55 6.45
N THR A 149 4.05 4.08 7.71
CA THR A 149 3.90 2.67 8.08
C THR A 149 2.62 2.52 8.89
N PHE A 150 1.85 1.48 8.62
CA PHE A 150 0.54 1.25 9.25
C PHE A 150 0.15 -0.23 9.21
N ASP A 151 -0.72 -0.64 10.15
CA ASP A 151 -1.40 -1.94 10.12
C ASP A 151 -2.65 -1.84 9.23
N PRO A 152 -2.69 -2.53 8.08
CA PRO A 152 -3.82 -2.46 7.15
C PRO A 152 -5.09 -3.18 7.67
N ARG A 153 -4.99 -3.94 8.75
CA ARG A 153 -6.10 -4.69 9.37
C ARG A 153 -6.82 -3.90 10.46
N SER A 154 -6.35 -2.67 10.74
CA SER A 154 -6.97 -1.81 11.76
C SER A 154 -8.45 -1.56 11.47
N THR A 155 -9.32 -1.78 12.47
CA THR A 155 -10.76 -1.53 12.35
C THR A 155 -11.14 -0.06 12.62
N SER A 156 -10.17 0.78 12.91
CA SER A 156 -10.33 2.22 13.07
C SER A 156 -9.25 2.97 12.31
N LEU A 157 -9.49 4.24 11.99
CA LEU A 157 -8.46 5.09 11.39
C LEU A 157 -7.27 5.22 12.35
N PRO A 158 -6.04 4.83 11.93
CA PRO A 158 -4.85 5.04 12.75
C PRO A 158 -4.58 6.54 12.96
N PRO A 159 -3.76 6.91 13.96
CA PRO A 159 -3.41 8.31 14.19
C PRO A 159 -2.83 8.99 12.95
N GLY A 160 -3.36 10.16 12.61
CA GLY A 160 -2.94 10.94 11.44
C GLY A 160 -3.63 10.56 10.12
N TRP A 161 -4.41 9.47 10.09
CA TRP A 161 -5.20 9.10 8.94
C TRP A 161 -6.58 9.74 8.95
N GLY A 162 -7.06 10.13 7.76
CA GLY A 162 -8.41 10.57 7.49
C GLY A 162 -9.15 9.60 6.60
N GLY A 163 -10.47 9.76 6.51
CA GLY A 163 -11.34 8.97 5.65
C GLY A 163 -12.22 9.84 4.77
N THR A 164 -12.70 9.28 3.65
CA THR A 164 -13.61 9.95 2.73
C THR A 164 -14.60 8.93 2.16
N GLY A 165 -15.79 9.36 1.81
CA GLY A 165 -16.90 8.54 1.27
C GLY A 165 -18.24 8.95 1.86
N ALA A 166 -18.20 9.79 2.89
CA ALA A 166 -19.35 10.46 3.49
C ALA A 166 -18.94 11.81 4.07
N GLU A 167 -19.90 12.56 4.57
CA GLU A 167 -19.70 13.80 5.33
C GLU A 167 -20.28 13.62 6.74
N ASP A 168 -19.60 14.16 7.74
CA ASP A 168 -20.17 14.31 9.08
C ASP A 168 -21.41 15.21 9.00
N PRO A 169 -22.58 14.79 9.47
CA PRO A 169 -23.83 15.54 9.32
C PRO A 169 -23.84 16.85 10.13
N THR A 170 -22.87 17.09 10.99
CA THR A 170 -22.78 18.27 11.85
C THR A 170 -21.69 19.23 11.39
N THR A 171 -20.49 18.69 11.10
CA THR A 171 -19.32 19.51 10.74
C THR A 171 -19.10 19.61 9.23
N TYR A 172 -19.71 18.70 8.45
CA TYR A 172 -19.49 18.52 7.01
C TYR A 172 -18.06 18.13 6.64
N ASP A 173 -17.28 17.68 7.63
CA ASP A 173 -15.94 17.15 7.37
C ASP A 173 -16.02 15.79 6.65
N PRO A 174 -15.06 15.49 5.78
CA PRO A 174 -14.96 14.17 5.15
C PRO A 174 -14.73 13.07 6.19
N ILE A 175 -15.53 12.02 6.10
CA ILE A 175 -15.43 10.83 6.97
C ILE A 175 -15.62 9.56 6.12
N LEU A 176 -15.23 8.40 6.66
CA LEU A 176 -15.69 7.13 6.13
C LEU A 176 -17.19 6.97 6.35
N PRO A 177 -17.92 6.31 5.44
CA PRO A 177 -19.32 5.99 5.63
C PRO A 177 -19.55 5.21 6.95
N PRO A 178 -20.67 5.40 7.62
CA PRO A 178 -20.99 4.63 8.82
C PRO A 178 -20.90 3.11 8.58
N GLY A 179 -20.13 2.43 9.39
CA GLY A 179 -19.89 0.98 9.31
C GLY A 179 -18.76 0.56 8.37
N VAL A 180 -18.13 1.49 7.65
CA VAL A 180 -16.92 1.24 6.87
C VAL A 180 -15.69 1.52 7.74
N THR A 181 -14.83 0.53 7.85
CA THR A 181 -13.58 0.61 8.62
C THR A 181 -12.38 0.93 7.72
N PHE A 182 -11.23 1.23 8.34
CA PHE A 182 -9.96 1.38 7.63
C PHE A 182 -9.61 0.09 6.87
N ALA A 183 -9.74 -1.07 7.52
CA ALA A 183 -9.49 -2.37 6.90
C ALA A 183 -10.43 -2.68 5.73
N ASP A 184 -11.71 -2.27 5.79
CA ASP A 184 -12.64 -2.52 4.69
C ASP A 184 -12.19 -1.82 3.39
N VAL A 185 -11.70 -0.58 3.49
CA VAL A 185 -11.15 0.13 2.31
C VAL A 185 -9.88 -0.55 1.80
N LEU A 186 -9.05 -1.09 2.71
CA LEU A 186 -7.77 -1.69 2.36
C LEU A 186 -7.88 -3.15 1.89
N ALA A 187 -9.04 -3.79 2.08
CA ALA A 187 -9.31 -5.13 1.54
C ALA A 187 -9.56 -5.15 0.03
N GLY A 188 -9.90 -3.99 -0.56
CA GLY A 188 -10.23 -3.88 -1.99
C GLY A 188 -9.63 -2.63 -2.63
N VAL A 189 -8.30 -2.46 -2.57
CA VAL A 189 -7.64 -1.27 -3.12
C VAL A 189 -7.66 -1.29 -4.65
N ASP A 190 -8.41 -0.36 -5.25
CA ASP A 190 -8.48 -0.16 -6.69
C ASP A 190 -7.47 0.86 -7.20
N ALA A 191 -7.10 1.82 -6.35
CA ALA A 191 -6.09 2.81 -6.71
C ALA A 191 -5.35 3.34 -5.48
N ILE A 192 -4.06 3.62 -5.70
CA ILE A 192 -3.23 4.41 -4.79
C ILE A 192 -2.86 5.72 -5.48
N THR A 193 -2.90 6.81 -4.73
CA THR A 193 -2.56 8.13 -5.26
C THR A 193 -1.60 8.87 -4.34
N PHE A 194 -0.75 9.71 -4.95
CA PHE A 194 -0.07 10.82 -4.27
C PHE A 194 -0.67 12.11 -4.77
N THR A 195 -1.14 12.98 -3.87
CA THR A 195 -1.94 14.13 -4.27
C THR A 195 -1.71 15.37 -3.40
N THR A 196 -2.00 16.54 -3.98
CA THR A 196 -2.07 17.80 -3.25
C THR A 196 -3.51 18.19 -2.89
N LEU A 197 -4.49 17.34 -3.23
CA LEU A 197 -5.90 17.55 -2.94
C LEU A 197 -6.25 16.95 -1.57
N GLU A 198 -6.18 17.76 -0.52
CA GLU A 198 -6.61 17.35 0.82
C GLU A 198 -8.14 17.37 0.89
N PRO A 199 -8.80 16.24 1.26
CA PRO A 199 -10.24 16.19 1.38
C PRO A 199 -10.79 17.26 2.34
N GLY A 200 -11.88 17.93 1.96
CA GLY A 200 -12.46 19.03 2.72
C GLY A 200 -11.81 20.39 2.47
N TYR A 201 -10.70 20.46 1.73
CA TYR A 201 -10.01 21.73 1.41
C TYR A 201 -10.05 22.02 -0.07
N PHE A 202 -10.14 23.32 -0.39
CA PHE A 202 -10.12 23.81 -1.76
C PHE A 202 -9.07 24.93 -1.90
N PHE A 203 -8.28 24.83 -2.97
CA PHE A 203 -7.28 25.82 -3.32
C PHE A 203 -7.58 26.45 -4.68
N GLY A 204 -7.08 27.67 -4.92
CA GLY A 204 -7.15 28.30 -6.24
C GLY A 204 -6.19 27.65 -7.25
N PHE A 205 -6.31 28.01 -8.52
CA PHE A 205 -5.43 27.57 -9.59
C PHE A 205 -3.96 27.85 -9.23
N THR A 206 -3.18 26.79 -9.16
CA THR A 206 -1.78 26.79 -8.70
C THR A 206 -0.92 26.22 -9.81
N ASP A 207 0.21 26.85 -10.06
CA ASP A 207 1.24 26.34 -10.95
C ASP A 207 2.08 25.31 -10.19
N PHE A 208 2.21 24.13 -10.77
CA PHE A 208 2.98 23.02 -10.23
C PHE A 208 4.08 22.61 -11.19
N ASP A 209 5.31 22.47 -10.71
CA ASP A 209 6.39 21.75 -11.33
C ASP A 209 7.05 20.89 -10.26
N LEU A 210 6.78 19.61 -10.30
CA LEU A 210 7.32 18.67 -9.32
C LEU A 210 7.59 17.30 -9.93
N ARG A 211 8.38 16.50 -9.21
CA ARG A 211 8.87 15.20 -9.63
C ARG A 211 8.72 14.20 -8.53
N LEU A 212 8.38 12.97 -8.92
CA LEU A 212 8.34 11.79 -8.07
C LEU A 212 9.38 10.79 -8.55
N ASP A 213 9.97 10.08 -7.59
CA ASP A 213 10.85 8.96 -7.83
C ASP A 213 10.78 7.96 -6.67
N ASN A 214 11.41 6.80 -6.83
CA ASN A 214 11.55 5.78 -5.80
C ASN A 214 10.26 5.49 -5.03
N ILE A 215 9.15 5.31 -5.77
CA ILE A 215 7.89 4.94 -5.14
C ILE A 215 7.99 3.50 -4.67
N THR A 216 7.84 3.31 -3.36
CA THR A 216 7.96 1.99 -2.71
C THR A 216 6.66 1.61 -2.05
N ILE A 217 6.33 0.34 -2.15
CA ILE A 217 5.33 -0.32 -1.32
C ILE A 217 5.94 -1.60 -0.76
N ASP A 218 6.01 -1.69 0.56
CA ASP A 218 6.49 -2.87 1.29
C ASP A 218 5.33 -3.49 2.04
N ARG A 219 5.14 -4.79 1.87
CA ARG A 219 4.15 -5.60 2.57
C ARG A 219 4.88 -6.57 3.46
N ALA A 220 4.95 -6.30 4.76
CA ALA A 220 5.45 -7.29 5.71
C ALA A 220 4.47 -8.46 5.74
N ALA A 221 4.96 -9.64 5.37
CA ALA A 221 4.18 -10.85 5.54
C ALA A 221 3.97 -11.09 7.04
N ALA A 222 2.83 -11.67 7.39
CA ALA A 222 2.67 -12.27 8.70
C ALA A 222 3.86 -13.20 8.95
N ALA A 223 4.53 -13.02 10.08
CA ALA A 223 5.53 -14.00 10.48
C ALA A 223 4.81 -15.33 10.64
N PRO A 224 5.17 -16.40 9.92
CA PRO A 224 4.48 -17.70 10.06
C PRO A 224 4.39 -18.17 11.51
N ALA A 225 5.31 -17.69 12.33
CA ALA A 225 5.41 -18.01 13.76
C ALA A 225 4.55 -17.11 14.67
N ASP A 226 3.93 -16.05 14.16
CA ASP A 226 2.92 -15.27 14.86
C ASP A 226 1.56 -16.00 14.71
N LEU A 227 1.32 -16.92 15.61
CA LEU A 227 0.17 -17.83 15.57
C LEU A 227 -1.11 -17.19 16.10
N ASN A 228 -1.00 -16.11 16.88
CA ASN A 228 -2.15 -15.37 17.39
C ASN A 228 -2.50 -14.12 16.56
N GLY A 229 -1.62 -13.71 15.63
CA GLY A 229 -1.83 -12.59 14.73
C GLY A 229 -1.73 -11.23 15.42
N ASP A 230 -0.95 -11.10 16.52
CA ASP A 230 -0.79 -9.84 17.24
C ASP A 230 0.40 -8.99 16.73
N GLY A 231 1.14 -9.51 15.76
CA GLY A 231 2.29 -8.85 15.13
C GLY A 231 3.62 -9.06 15.86
N VAL A 232 3.66 -9.88 16.93
CA VAL A 232 4.88 -10.14 17.71
C VAL A 232 5.02 -11.61 18.04
N VAL A 233 6.07 -12.26 17.57
CA VAL A 233 6.36 -13.65 17.94
C VAL A 233 6.91 -13.71 19.36
N ASN A 234 6.11 -14.24 20.30
CA ASN A 234 6.43 -14.23 21.73
C ASN A 234 5.89 -15.48 22.46
N GLY A 235 5.78 -15.39 23.80
CA GLY A 235 5.31 -16.51 24.63
C GLY A 235 3.86 -16.92 24.38
N ALA A 236 3.01 -16.06 23.80
CA ALA A 236 1.65 -16.41 23.46
C ALA A 236 1.63 -17.38 22.26
N ASP A 237 2.46 -17.15 21.25
CA ASP A 237 2.60 -18.02 20.08
C ASP A 237 3.22 -19.35 20.43
N LEU A 238 4.23 -19.31 21.31
CA LEU A 238 4.82 -20.54 21.85
C LEU A 238 3.77 -21.39 22.57
N ALA A 239 2.86 -20.77 23.32
CA ALA A 239 1.79 -21.50 23.98
C ALA A 239 0.83 -22.16 22.98
N ILE A 240 0.50 -21.48 21.85
CA ILE A 240 -0.32 -22.03 20.78
C ILE A 240 0.41 -23.20 20.08
N LEU A 241 1.68 -23.03 19.73
CA LEU A 241 2.48 -24.11 19.15
C LEU A 241 2.52 -25.34 20.06
N LEU A 242 2.80 -25.15 21.34
CA LEU A 242 2.85 -26.25 22.33
C LEU A 242 1.48 -26.92 22.53
N ALA A 243 0.38 -26.17 22.42
CA ALA A 243 -0.98 -26.72 22.47
C ALA A 243 -1.31 -27.57 21.24
N ALA A 244 -0.68 -27.30 20.10
CA ALA A 244 -0.83 -28.03 18.85
C ALA A 244 0.19 -29.19 18.68
N TRP A 245 1.04 -29.43 19.66
CA TRP A 245 2.15 -30.39 19.57
C TRP A 245 1.69 -31.81 19.23
N GLY A 246 2.31 -32.40 18.20
CA GLY A 246 2.02 -33.74 17.72
C GLY A 246 1.44 -33.80 16.33
N PRO A 247 0.83 -34.91 15.91
CA PRO A 247 0.29 -35.08 14.57
C PRO A 247 -0.82 -34.09 14.25
N CYS A 248 -0.74 -33.46 13.08
CA CYS A 248 -1.77 -32.57 12.57
C CYS A 248 -3.11 -33.30 12.37
N PRO A 249 -4.24 -32.66 12.60
CA PRO A 249 -5.54 -33.26 12.36
C PRO A 249 -5.72 -33.62 10.88
N PRO A 250 -6.33 -34.78 10.54
CA PRO A 250 -6.47 -35.24 9.15
C PRO A 250 -7.37 -34.34 8.29
N LYS A 251 -8.09 -33.39 8.90
CA LYS A 251 -8.88 -32.36 8.25
C LYS A 251 -8.80 -31.09 9.11
N GLY A 252 -8.39 -29.99 8.51
CA GLY A 252 -8.26 -28.68 9.15
C GLY A 252 -6.89 -28.05 8.87
N SER A 253 -6.72 -26.80 9.30
CA SER A 253 -5.43 -26.11 9.25
C SER A 253 -4.56 -26.56 10.42
N CYS A 254 -3.27 -26.77 10.18
CA CYS A 254 -2.24 -27.02 11.18
C CYS A 254 -1.25 -25.85 11.14
N GLN A 255 -1.68 -24.71 11.68
CA GLN A 255 -0.93 -23.46 11.55
C GLN A 255 0.45 -23.48 12.18
N ALA A 256 0.63 -24.32 13.20
CA ALA A 256 1.91 -24.46 13.88
C ALA A 256 2.87 -25.48 13.22
N ASP A 257 2.46 -26.15 12.15
CA ASP A 257 3.30 -27.04 11.31
C ASP A 257 3.92 -26.19 10.21
N PHE A 258 5.05 -25.56 10.50
CA PHE A 258 5.67 -24.57 9.60
C PHE A 258 6.43 -25.23 8.45
N ASP A 259 6.90 -26.46 8.60
CA ASP A 259 7.60 -27.19 7.53
C ASP A 259 6.67 -28.08 6.69
N GLY A 260 5.38 -28.20 7.08
CA GLY A 260 4.35 -28.90 6.34
C GLY A 260 4.51 -30.43 6.35
N ASN A 261 5.23 -30.99 7.35
CA ASN A 261 5.50 -32.42 7.42
C ASN A 261 4.33 -33.22 8.02
N GLY A 262 3.30 -32.55 8.53
CA GLY A 262 2.10 -33.13 9.14
C GLY A 262 2.22 -33.38 10.64
N VAL A 263 3.27 -32.87 11.28
CA VAL A 263 3.52 -33.04 12.73
C VAL A 263 4.10 -31.75 13.30
N VAL A 264 3.47 -31.17 14.32
CA VAL A 264 4.06 -30.07 15.07
C VAL A 264 5.10 -30.62 16.05
N ASP A 265 6.38 -30.31 15.81
CA ASP A 265 7.48 -30.86 16.59
C ASP A 265 8.65 -29.87 16.84
N GLY A 266 9.86 -30.38 17.11
CA GLY A 266 11.03 -29.54 17.41
C GLY A 266 11.53 -28.70 16.22
N ALA A 267 11.21 -29.06 14.97
CA ALA A 267 11.57 -28.28 13.80
C ALA A 267 10.74 -26.99 13.78
N ASP A 268 9.43 -27.11 14.06
CA ASP A 268 8.52 -25.96 14.12
C ASP A 268 8.86 -25.04 15.30
N LEU A 269 9.15 -25.63 16.45
CA LEU A 269 9.63 -24.85 17.61
C LEU A 269 10.89 -24.06 17.27
N THR A 270 11.81 -24.67 16.51
CA THR A 270 13.04 -23.97 16.08
C THR A 270 12.71 -22.78 15.17
N THR A 271 11.75 -22.94 14.27
CA THR A 271 11.27 -21.87 13.38
C THR A 271 10.65 -20.74 14.19
N LEU A 272 9.79 -21.04 15.18
CA LEU A 272 9.20 -20.03 16.05
C LEU A 272 10.28 -19.29 16.85
N LEU A 273 11.24 -20.00 17.45
CA LEU A 273 12.31 -19.38 18.23
C LEU A 273 13.27 -18.53 17.38
N ALA A 274 13.46 -18.86 16.11
CA ALA A 274 14.24 -18.06 15.17
C ALA A 274 13.58 -16.73 14.80
N ALA A 275 12.25 -16.66 14.91
CA ALA A 275 11.45 -15.46 14.64
C ALA A 275 11.12 -14.65 15.91
N TRP A 276 11.65 -15.07 17.07
CA TRP A 276 11.34 -14.46 18.36
C TRP A 276 11.83 -13.01 18.46
N GLY A 277 10.90 -12.03 18.75
CA GLY A 277 11.27 -10.63 18.93
C GLY A 277 10.12 -9.66 18.96
#